data_e6089b1c40836b400c045f0ca8d9bef2
#
_entry.id   e6089b1c40836b400c045f0ca8d9bef2
#
_cell.length_a   1.000
_cell.length_b   1.000
_cell.length_c   1.000
_cell.angle_alpha   90.00
_cell.angle_beta   90.00
_cell.angle_gamma   90.00
#
_symmetry.space_group_name_H-M   'P 1'
#
loop_
_entity.id
_entity.type
_entity.pdbx_description
1 polymer ?
#
loop_
_entity_poly.entity_id
_entity_poly.type
_entity_poly.pdbx_seq_one_letter_code
_entity_poly.pdbx_strand_id
1 'polypeptide(L)'
;RRFPELQHPYAYKWIASEDMWLQRVAIIHQLFYREDTDEKLLFEMISRVADRKEFFLRKACGWALRQHAKTYPDHVESFIQKQTLSNLTIKEAMKQLQRHR
;
A
#
# COMPACT_ATOMS: atom_id res chain seq x y z
N ARG A 1 -6.67 0.61 -17.80
CA ARG A 1 -6.37 2.03 -17.97
C ARG A 1 -6.92 2.84 -16.81
N ARG A 2 -6.15 3.73 -16.27
CA ARG A 2 -6.57 4.51 -15.12
C ARG A 2 -6.91 5.93 -15.50
N PHE A 3 -7.78 6.54 -14.69
CA PHE A 3 -8.21 7.91 -14.84
C PHE A 3 -7.84 8.66 -13.55
N PRO A 4 -6.72 9.39 -13.53
CA PRO A 4 -6.23 10.00 -12.27
C PRO A 4 -7.25 10.91 -11.60
N GLU A 5 -8.06 11.64 -12.36
CA GLU A 5 -9.06 12.53 -11.81
C GLU A 5 -10.17 11.79 -11.07
N LEU A 6 -10.37 10.50 -11.34
CA LEU A 6 -11.35 9.67 -10.63
C LEU A 6 -10.70 8.85 -9.52
N GLN A 7 -9.42 8.50 -9.71
CA GLN A 7 -8.70 7.62 -8.80
C GLN A 7 -8.64 8.18 -7.38
N HIS A 8 -8.26 9.45 -7.23
CA HIS A 8 -8.08 10.05 -5.92
C HIS A 8 -9.39 10.12 -5.13
N PRO A 9 -10.50 10.66 -5.69
CA PRO A 9 -11.76 10.71 -4.94
C PRO A 9 -12.24 9.34 -4.47
N TYR A 10 -12.13 8.33 -5.32
CA TYR A 10 -12.58 6.98 -4.96
C TYR A 10 -11.68 6.35 -3.90
N ALA A 11 -10.35 6.53 -4.01
CA ALA A 11 -9.43 6.00 -3.03
C ALA A 11 -9.71 6.58 -1.64
N TYR A 12 -9.90 7.89 -1.55
CA TYR A 12 -10.20 8.54 -0.28
C TYR A 12 -11.55 8.10 0.27
N LYS A 13 -12.53 7.93 -0.59
CA LYS A 13 -13.85 7.43 -0.18
C LYS A 13 -13.75 6.01 0.39
N TRP A 14 -13.03 5.14 -0.29
CA TRP A 14 -12.89 3.75 0.15
C TRP A 14 -12.10 3.65 1.45
N ILE A 15 -11.01 4.40 1.59
CA ILE A 15 -10.19 4.32 2.79
C ILE A 15 -10.91 4.88 4.01
N ALA A 16 -11.81 5.85 3.81
CA ALA A 16 -12.59 6.45 4.89
C ALA A 16 -13.79 5.58 5.30
N SER A 17 -14.10 4.56 4.51
CA SER A 17 -15.19 3.64 4.80
C SER A 17 -14.88 2.84 6.08
N GLU A 18 -15.93 2.41 6.79
CA GLU A 18 -15.75 1.48 7.90
C GLU A 18 -15.64 0.05 7.43
N ASP A 19 -15.90 -0.20 6.14
CA ASP A 19 -15.85 -1.53 5.54
C ASP A 19 -14.39 -1.87 5.21
N MET A 20 -13.84 -2.87 5.90
CA MET A 20 -12.47 -3.31 5.70
C MET A 20 -12.19 -3.68 4.24
N TRP A 21 -13.16 -4.27 3.55
CA TRP A 21 -12.96 -4.69 2.17
C TRP A 21 -12.79 -3.51 1.23
N LEU A 22 -13.52 -2.40 1.48
CA LEU A 22 -13.34 -1.17 0.70
C LEU A 22 -12.00 -0.51 1.01
N GLN A 23 -11.57 -0.54 2.26
CA GLN A 23 -10.25 -0.04 2.63
C GLN A 23 -9.16 -0.84 1.92
N ARG A 24 -9.34 -2.14 1.82
CA ARG A 24 -8.42 -3.02 1.11
C ARG A 24 -8.34 -2.64 -0.38
N VAL A 25 -9.48 -2.35 -0.99
CA VAL A 25 -9.51 -1.91 -2.40
C VAL A 25 -8.72 -0.62 -2.58
N ALA A 26 -8.85 0.34 -1.65
CA ALA A 26 -8.10 1.59 -1.73
C ALA A 26 -6.59 1.33 -1.78
N ILE A 27 -6.12 0.31 -1.06
CA ILE A 27 -4.70 0.00 -0.97
C ILE A 27 -4.22 -0.76 -2.21
N ILE A 28 -5.00 -1.74 -2.69
CA ILE A 28 -4.51 -2.66 -3.72
C ILE A 28 -4.93 -2.30 -5.14
N HIS A 29 -5.76 -1.27 -5.33
CA HIS A 29 -6.26 -0.97 -6.68
C HIS A 29 -5.15 -0.61 -7.67
N GLN A 30 -3.98 -0.17 -7.18
CA GLN A 30 -2.84 0.16 -8.04
C GLN A 30 -1.83 -0.98 -8.17
N LEU A 31 -2.18 -2.18 -7.67
CA LEU A 31 -1.21 -3.27 -7.48
C LEU A 31 -0.37 -3.59 -8.72
N PHE A 32 -0.95 -3.49 -9.90
CA PHE A 32 -0.27 -3.84 -11.14
C PHE A 32 0.04 -2.64 -12.03
N TYR A 33 -0.01 -1.44 -11.50
CA TYR A 33 0.31 -0.24 -12.28
C TYR A 33 1.81 -0.04 -12.49
N ARG A 34 2.65 -0.69 -11.69
CA ARG A 34 4.12 -0.64 -11.80
C ARG A 34 4.63 0.80 -11.76
N GLU A 35 5.33 1.25 -12.81
CA GLU A 35 5.86 2.62 -12.87
C GLU A 35 4.77 3.69 -12.83
N ASP A 36 3.56 3.32 -13.25
CA ASP A 36 2.43 4.26 -13.28
C ASP A 36 1.71 4.37 -11.95
N THR A 37 2.19 3.68 -10.92
CA THR A 37 1.60 3.78 -9.59
C THR A 37 1.75 5.20 -9.04
N ASP A 38 0.65 5.76 -8.55
CA ASP A 38 0.70 7.01 -7.80
C ASP A 38 1.22 6.69 -6.40
N GLU A 39 2.53 6.81 -6.22
CA GLU A 39 3.20 6.41 -4.98
C GLU A 39 2.72 7.23 -3.78
N LYS A 40 2.52 8.53 -3.97
CA LYS A 40 2.02 9.38 -2.91
C LYS A 40 0.68 8.90 -2.41
N LEU A 41 -0.21 8.59 -3.34
CA LEU A 41 -1.53 8.09 -3.00
C LEU A 41 -1.43 6.73 -2.28
N LEU A 42 -0.60 5.82 -2.80
CA LEU A 42 -0.42 4.51 -2.20
C LEU A 42 0.07 4.63 -0.76
N PHE A 43 1.11 5.42 -0.54
CA PHE A 43 1.69 5.58 0.80
C PHE A 43 0.71 6.26 1.75
N GLU A 44 -0.08 7.20 1.25
CA GLU A 44 -1.09 7.84 2.09
C GLU A 44 -2.19 6.87 2.49
N MET A 45 -2.65 6.03 1.56
CA MET A 45 -3.69 5.03 1.86
C MET A 45 -3.19 4.07 2.95
N ILE A 46 -1.96 3.60 2.82
CA ILE A 46 -1.38 2.70 3.81
C ILE A 46 -1.23 3.40 5.17
N SER A 47 -0.78 4.65 5.16
CA SER A 47 -0.61 5.42 6.39
C SER A 47 -1.92 5.61 7.14
N ARG A 48 -3.02 5.79 6.42
CA ARG A 48 -4.33 6.02 7.04
C ARG A 48 -4.85 4.79 7.80
N VAL A 49 -4.39 3.61 7.45
CA VAL A 49 -4.83 2.37 8.09
C VAL A 49 -3.69 1.66 8.83
N ALA A 50 -2.57 2.35 9.02
CA ALA A 50 -1.37 1.74 9.61
C ALA A 50 -1.60 1.20 11.01
N ASP A 51 -2.54 1.79 11.76
CA ASP A 51 -2.86 1.38 13.12
C ASP A 51 -3.99 0.35 13.20
N ARG A 52 -4.60 -0.02 12.07
CA ARG A 52 -5.69 -1.00 12.06
C ARG A 52 -5.14 -2.39 12.35
N LYS A 53 -5.97 -3.21 13.00
CA LYS A 53 -5.54 -4.52 13.48
C LYS A 53 -6.06 -5.68 12.63
N GLU A 54 -6.94 -5.42 11.67
CA GLU A 54 -7.51 -6.46 10.83
C GLU A 54 -6.41 -7.15 10.00
N PHE A 55 -6.37 -8.46 10.09
CA PHE A 55 -5.34 -9.26 9.43
C PHE A 55 -5.28 -9.01 7.93
N PHE A 56 -6.45 -9.07 7.26
CA PHE A 56 -6.48 -8.93 5.80
C PHE A 56 -6.08 -7.55 5.34
N LEU A 57 -6.35 -6.52 6.16
CA LEU A 57 -5.94 -5.16 5.82
C LEU A 57 -4.42 -5.02 5.93
N ARG A 58 -3.82 -5.56 6.99
CA ARG A 58 -2.37 -5.55 7.16
C ARG A 58 -1.69 -6.34 6.04
N LYS A 59 -2.29 -7.46 5.66
CA LYS A 59 -1.79 -8.29 4.57
C LYS A 59 -1.82 -7.51 3.26
N ALA A 60 -2.90 -6.77 3.00
CA ALA A 60 -3.02 -5.96 1.79
C ALA A 60 -1.95 -4.86 1.74
N CYS A 61 -1.69 -4.20 2.86
CA CYS A 61 -0.64 -3.18 2.92
C CYS A 61 0.72 -3.79 2.59
N GLY A 62 1.04 -4.94 3.19
CA GLY A 62 2.30 -5.62 2.91
C GLY A 62 2.41 -6.05 1.46
N TRP A 63 1.34 -6.57 0.89
CA TRP A 63 1.31 -7.00 -0.51
C TRP A 63 1.54 -5.83 -1.45
N ALA A 64 0.84 -4.71 -1.21
CA ALA A 64 0.99 -3.53 -2.04
C ALA A 64 2.42 -2.98 -1.99
N LEU A 65 3.01 -2.92 -0.80
CA LEU A 65 4.40 -2.48 -0.64
C LEU A 65 5.36 -3.43 -1.33
N ARG A 66 5.13 -4.73 -1.20
CA ARG A 66 5.97 -5.74 -1.85
C ARG A 66 5.92 -5.60 -3.37
N GLN A 67 4.73 -5.39 -3.94
CA GLN A 67 4.60 -5.19 -5.38
C GLN A 67 5.29 -3.91 -5.85
N HIS A 68 5.10 -2.82 -5.10
CA HIS A 68 5.72 -1.55 -5.45
C HIS A 68 7.24 -1.63 -5.34
N ALA A 69 7.76 -2.42 -4.41
CA ALA A 69 9.20 -2.60 -4.23
C ALA A 69 9.88 -3.28 -5.42
N LYS A 70 9.12 -3.99 -6.26
CA LYS A 70 9.67 -4.57 -7.48
C LYS A 70 10.13 -3.49 -8.45
N THR A 71 9.50 -2.32 -8.40
CA THR A 71 9.83 -1.20 -9.27
C THR A 71 10.68 -0.17 -8.53
N TYR A 72 10.35 0.15 -7.29
CA TYR A 72 11.02 1.20 -6.51
C TYR A 72 11.40 0.70 -5.11
N PRO A 73 12.37 -0.23 -5.00
CA PRO A 73 12.70 -0.82 -3.69
C PRO A 73 13.19 0.21 -2.68
N ASP A 74 13.97 1.21 -3.12
CA ASP A 74 14.50 2.22 -2.20
C ASP A 74 13.39 3.10 -1.61
N HIS A 75 12.39 3.41 -2.43
CA HIS A 75 11.25 4.22 -1.98
C HIS A 75 10.45 3.48 -0.91
N VAL A 76 10.23 2.18 -1.11
CA VAL A 76 9.49 1.37 -0.16
C VAL A 76 10.28 1.21 1.14
N GLU A 77 11.58 0.95 1.04
CA GLU A 77 12.41 0.81 2.23
C GLU A 77 12.40 2.10 3.07
N SER A 78 12.52 3.24 2.41
CA SER A 78 12.45 4.54 3.08
C SER A 78 11.12 4.75 3.77
N PHE A 79 10.02 4.39 3.10
CA PHE A 79 8.69 4.52 3.68
C PHE A 79 8.52 3.63 4.93
N ILE A 80 9.00 2.39 4.86
CA ILE A 80 8.92 1.46 5.99
C ILE A 80 9.68 2.01 7.20
N GLN A 81 10.81 2.65 6.97
CA GLN A 81 11.62 3.21 8.06
C GLN A 81 10.95 4.42 8.71
N LYS A 82 10.17 5.18 7.95
CA LYS A 82 9.55 6.42 8.44
C LYS A 82 8.17 6.22 9.03
N GLN A 83 7.48 5.15 8.67
CA GLN A 83 6.09 4.92 9.05
C GLN A 83 6.01 3.77 10.04
N THR A 84 5.25 3.98 11.10
CA THR A 84 4.98 2.89 12.06
C THR A 84 3.99 1.91 11.43
N LEU A 85 4.46 0.71 11.14
CA LEU A 85 3.66 -0.33 10.49
C LEU A 85 3.65 -1.60 11.35
N SER A 86 2.63 -2.45 11.16
CA SER A 86 2.59 -3.73 11.86
C SER A 86 3.71 -4.65 11.41
N ASN A 87 4.09 -5.59 12.27
CA ASN A 87 5.12 -6.58 11.93
C ASN A 87 4.71 -7.39 10.71
N LEU A 88 3.43 -7.73 10.59
CA LEU A 88 2.95 -8.48 9.43
C LEU A 88 3.15 -7.70 8.14
N THR A 89 2.80 -6.41 8.13
CA THR A 89 2.97 -5.56 6.97
C THR A 89 4.43 -5.47 6.57
N ILE A 90 5.31 -5.23 7.53
CA ILE A 90 6.75 -5.10 7.28
C ILE A 90 7.29 -6.42 6.74
N LYS A 91 6.92 -7.53 7.34
CA LYS A 91 7.41 -8.85 6.93
C LYS A 91 7.04 -9.16 5.49
N GLU A 92 5.80 -8.88 5.10
CA GLU A 92 5.35 -9.11 3.72
C GLU A 92 6.11 -8.23 2.74
N ALA A 93 6.28 -6.94 3.07
CA ALA A 93 7.00 -6.02 2.21
C ALA A 93 8.46 -6.41 2.05
N MET A 94 9.10 -6.84 3.13
CA MET A 94 10.52 -7.18 3.13
C MET A 94 10.85 -8.41 2.29
N LYS A 95 9.87 -9.25 1.97
CA LYS A 95 10.13 -10.41 1.12
C LYS A 95 10.76 -10.01 -0.21
N GLN A 96 10.27 -8.93 -0.82
CA GLN A 96 10.82 -8.46 -2.08
C GLN A 96 12.14 -7.73 -1.87
N LEU A 97 12.26 -6.94 -0.81
CA LEU A 97 13.49 -6.21 -0.53
C LEU A 97 14.65 -7.15 -0.25
N GLN A 98 14.40 -8.26 0.46
CA GLN A 98 15.42 -9.26 0.72
C GLN A 98 15.90 -9.94 -0.57
N ARG A 99 15.02 -10.09 -1.55
CA ARG A 99 15.40 -10.68 -2.83
C ARG A 99 16.30 -9.76 -3.65
N HIS A 100 16.17 -8.45 -3.46
CA HIS A 100 16.99 -7.48 -4.15
C HIS A 100 18.41 -7.42 -3.62
N ARG A 101 18.61 -7.89 -2.42
CA ARG A 101 19.93 -7.90 -1.76
C ARG A 101 20.59 -9.29 -1.87
#